data_deb2b1d6d9551fff6525cafbee18220f
#
_entry.id   deb2b1d6d9551fff6525cafbee18220f
#
_cell.length_a   1.000
_cell.length_b   1.000
_cell.length_c   1.000
_cell.angle_alpha   90.00
_cell.angle_beta   90.00
_cell.angle_gamma   90.00
#
_symmetry.space_group_name_H-M   'P 1'
#
loop_
_entity.id
_entity.type
_entity.pdbx_description
1 polymer ?
#
loop_
_entity_poly.entity_id
_entity_poly.type
_entity_poly.pdbx_seq_one_letter_code
_entity_poly.pdbx_strand_id
1 'polypeptide(L)'
;MPLHLRIKLAKTPMLKHVEICYSPAEYPLYQEGFDLVVVIDVLRATSAICTALENGVEKIIPVATVEEARAWQEKGYLAAAERNGEIVEGFDLGNSPVAYIERAEELRGRTVVLTTTNGTKAIDIARDKNTVVIGSLNNLETLSQWLIDQNQNVLILGSGWKDKFNLEDTICAGAIADALLESGKFIADEDSTVAAKFIYRSARDNMFAFLKASSHRRRLIQLNLNADVKYCLTPNNLTTIPILRNGSLVKLNHEMVAIAQE
;
A
#
# COMPACT_ATOMS: atom_id res chain seq x y z
N MET A 1 -23.67 32.74 48.66
CA MET A 1 -22.62 31.86 48.12
C MET A 1 -22.83 31.70 46.62
N PRO A 2 -21.92 32.20 45.76
CA PRO A 2 -22.08 32.01 44.33
C PRO A 2 -21.55 30.64 43.94
N LEU A 3 -22.36 29.89 43.21
CA LEU A 3 -22.04 28.58 42.64
C LEU A 3 -21.08 28.79 41.45
N HIS A 4 -19.79 28.47 41.64
CA HIS A 4 -18.83 28.45 40.52
C HIS A 4 -19.09 27.24 39.64
N LEU A 5 -19.77 27.48 38.53
CA LEU A 5 -19.90 26.51 37.44
C LEU A 5 -18.52 26.36 36.78
N ARG A 6 -17.76 25.30 37.15
CA ARG A 6 -16.56 24.90 36.40
C ARG A 6 -17.00 24.28 35.09
N ILE A 7 -17.03 25.08 34.04
CA ILE A 7 -17.12 24.56 32.65
C ILE A 7 -15.81 23.79 32.41
N LYS A 8 -15.87 22.46 32.42
CA LYS A 8 -14.80 21.63 31.85
C LYS A 8 -14.77 21.92 30.36
N LEU A 9 -13.85 22.75 29.88
CA LEU A 9 -13.51 22.85 28.50
C LEU A 9 -13.05 21.45 28.04
N ALA A 10 -13.86 20.79 27.24
CA ALA A 10 -13.45 19.58 26.55
C ALA A 10 -12.21 19.94 25.71
N LYS A 11 -11.08 19.26 25.95
CA LYS A 11 -9.90 19.42 25.10
C LYS A 11 -10.34 19.05 23.68
N THR A 12 -10.23 20.01 22.76
CA THR A 12 -10.41 19.73 21.33
C THR A 12 -9.45 18.57 20.97
N PRO A 13 -9.92 17.47 20.39
CA PRO A 13 -9.04 16.37 20.02
C PRO A 13 -7.98 16.89 19.05
N MET A 14 -6.72 16.55 19.32
CA MET A 14 -5.60 16.96 18.46
C MET A 14 -5.71 16.18 17.15
N LEU A 15 -5.87 16.89 16.03
CA LEU A 15 -5.92 16.29 14.71
C LEU A 15 -4.60 15.59 14.38
N LYS A 16 -4.68 14.52 13.62
CA LYS A 16 -3.52 13.79 13.13
C LYS A 16 -3.11 14.30 11.75
N HIS A 17 -1.85 14.10 11.40
CA HIS A 17 -1.32 14.51 10.11
C HIS A 17 -1.38 13.34 9.12
N VAL A 18 -1.71 13.64 7.88
CA VAL A 18 -1.53 12.74 6.74
C VAL A 18 -0.68 13.44 5.70
N GLU A 19 0.44 12.81 5.32
CA GLU A 19 1.35 13.32 4.31
C GLU A 19 1.64 12.26 3.25
N ILE A 20 2.03 12.73 2.06
CA ILE A 20 2.33 11.87 0.91
C ILE A 20 3.76 12.09 0.47
N CYS A 21 4.54 11.03 0.51
CA CYS A 21 5.86 10.90 -0.08
C CYS A 21 5.72 10.17 -1.44
N TYR A 22 6.03 10.83 -2.53
CA TYR A 22 5.77 10.30 -3.87
C TYR A 22 6.74 9.23 -4.34
N SER A 23 7.90 9.12 -3.71
CA SER A 23 8.91 8.13 -4.09
C SER A 23 9.88 7.82 -2.95
N PRO A 24 10.52 6.63 -2.96
CA PRO A 24 11.53 6.28 -1.98
C PRO A 24 12.71 7.27 -1.90
N ALA A 25 13.02 8.00 -2.98
CA ALA A 25 14.09 9.00 -3.00
C ALA A 25 13.79 10.20 -2.08
N GLU A 26 12.51 10.53 -1.89
CA GLU A 26 12.08 11.63 -1.03
C GLU A 26 11.91 11.20 0.44
N TYR A 27 11.83 9.89 0.72
CA TYR A 27 11.55 9.34 2.04
C TYR A 27 12.44 9.88 3.17
N PRO A 28 13.75 10.18 2.97
CA PRO A 28 14.58 10.77 4.01
C PRO A 28 14.07 12.10 4.56
N LEU A 29 13.22 12.81 3.81
CA LEU A 29 12.60 14.09 4.24
C LEU A 29 11.42 13.86 5.23
N TYR A 30 10.92 12.63 5.36
CA TYR A 30 9.74 12.25 6.14
C TYR A 30 10.06 11.30 7.31
N GLN A 31 11.32 11.24 7.75
CA GLN A 31 11.74 10.25 8.76
C GLN A 31 11.14 10.49 10.14
N GLU A 32 10.82 11.74 10.48
CA GLU A 32 10.29 12.13 11.78
C GLU A 32 8.78 12.38 11.72
N GLY A 33 8.10 12.13 12.84
CA GLY A 33 6.67 12.45 13.00
C GLY A 33 5.69 11.39 12.49
N PHE A 34 6.17 10.32 11.82
CA PHE A 34 5.33 9.27 11.25
C PHE A 34 5.81 7.89 11.67
N ASP A 35 5.07 7.25 12.58
CA ASP A 35 5.30 5.86 13.00
C ASP A 35 4.50 4.85 12.19
N LEU A 36 3.44 5.32 11.49
CA LEU A 36 2.59 4.51 10.62
C LEU A 36 2.82 4.90 9.16
N VAL A 37 3.26 3.94 8.36
CA VAL A 37 3.53 4.11 6.93
C VAL A 37 2.64 3.19 6.10
N VAL A 38 1.96 3.75 5.10
CA VAL A 38 1.21 3.00 4.08
C VAL A 38 2.06 2.96 2.82
N VAL A 39 2.50 1.77 2.40
CA VAL A 39 3.26 1.59 1.16
C VAL A 39 2.32 1.30 0.00
N ILE A 40 2.51 2.00 -1.12
CA ILE A 40 1.71 1.89 -2.35
C ILE A 40 2.59 1.60 -3.56
N ASP A 41 2.20 0.59 -4.34
CA ASP A 41 2.65 0.27 -5.71
C ASP A 41 1.45 -0.34 -6.44
N VAL A 42 0.54 0.54 -6.91
CA VAL A 42 -0.77 0.12 -7.44
C VAL A 42 -0.63 -0.77 -8.67
N LEU A 43 0.32 -0.47 -9.53
CA LEU A 43 0.58 -1.23 -10.75
C LEU A 43 1.98 -1.85 -10.71
N ARG A 44 2.20 -3.00 -10.00
CA ARG A 44 1.15 -3.92 -9.55
C ARG A 44 1.41 -4.50 -8.16
N ALA A 45 2.56 -4.20 -7.54
CA ALA A 45 3.07 -4.96 -6.39
C ALA A 45 2.10 -4.98 -5.21
N THR A 46 1.59 -3.82 -4.76
CA THR A 46 0.72 -3.77 -3.58
C THR A 46 -0.67 -4.34 -3.86
N SER A 47 -1.21 -4.18 -5.07
CA SER A 47 -2.44 -4.86 -5.48
C SER A 47 -2.27 -6.39 -5.47
N ALA A 48 -1.13 -6.90 -5.94
CA ALA A 48 -0.83 -8.34 -5.92
C ALA A 48 -0.67 -8.87 -4.49
N ILE A 49 0.01 -8.13 -3.61
CA ILE A 49 0.20 -8.50 -2.19
C ILE A 49 -1.17 -8.60 -1.48
N CYS A 50 -2.02 -7.57 -1.62
CA CYS A 50 -3.36 -7.58 -1.03
C CYS A 50 -4.18 -8.76 -1.54
N THR A 51 -4.16 -8.99 -2.86
CA THR A 51 -4.89 -10.09 -3.50
C THR A 51 -4.40 -11.46 -3.07
N ALA A 52 -3.09 -11.67 -2.99
CA ALA A 52 -2.50 -12.93 -2.58
C ALA A 52 -2.93 -13.33 -1.16
N LEU A 53 -2.81 -12.41 -0.19
CA LEU A 53 -3.21 -12.65 1.20
C LEU A 53 -4.74 -12.80 1.35
N GLU A 54 -5.56 -12.07 0.57
CA GLU A 54 -7.02 -12.26 0.55
C GLU A 54 -7.38 -13.67 0.09
N ASN A 55 -6.67 -14.21 -0.91
CA ASN A 55 -6.93 -15.52 -1.49
C ASN A 55 -6.22 -16.68 -0.78
N GLY A 56 -5.66 -16.44 0.41
CA GLY A 56 -5.21 -17.51 1.31
C GLY A 56 -3.72 -17.82 1.27
N VAL A 57 -2.88 -17.02 0.59
CA VAL A 57 -1.44 -17.02 0.85
C VAL A 57 -1.23 -16.71 2.34
N GLU A 58 -0.44 -17.54 3.04
CA GLU A 58 -0.24 -17.39 4.48
C GLU A 58 0.57 -16.12 4.81
N LYS A 59 1.68 -15.93 4.12
CA LYS A 59 2.55 -14.77 4.26
C LYS A 59 3.39 -14.50 3.02
N ILE A 60 3.84 -13.26 2.87
CA ILE A 60 4.76 -12.84 1.82
C ILE A 60 6.03 -12.30 2.46
N ILE A 61 7.19 -12.80 2.02
CA ILE A 61 8.50 -12.32 2.43
C ILE A 61 9.03 -11.39 1.33
N PRO A 62 9.00 -10.06 1.53
CA PRO A 62 9.60 -9.15 0.58
C PRO A 62 11.12 -9.20 0.66
N VAL A 63 11.78 -9.36 -0.48
CA VAL A 63 13.25 -9.38 -0.61
C VAL A 63 13.71 -8.34 -1.63
N ALA A 64 14.93 -7.86 -1.48
CA ALA A 64 15.43 -6.75 -2.28
C ALA A 64 15.84 -7.18 -3.69
N THR A 65 16.41 -8.37 -3.85
CA THR A 65 17.05 -8.79 -5.10
C THR A 65 16.46 -10.09 -5.66
N VAL A 66 16.70 -10.32 -6.96
CA VAL A 66 16.34 -11.58 -7.62
C VAL A 66 17.18 -12.74 -7.08
N GLU A 67 18.43 -12.46 -6.75
CA GLU A 67 19.36 -13.45 -6.19
C GLU A 67 18.90 -13.94 -4.82
N GLU A 68 18.41 -13.03 -3.96
CA GLU A 68 17.80 -13.40 -2.68
C GLU A 68 16.55 -14.27 -2.88
N ALA A 69 15.66 -13.87 -3.81
CA ALA A 69 14.47 -14.65 -4.12
C ALA A 69 14.83 -16.06 -4.63
N ARG A 70 15.87 -16.18 -5.46
CA ARG A 70 16.37 -17.46 -5.96
C ARG A 70 16.95 -18.33 -4.83
N ALA A 71 17.71 -17.75 -3.91
CA ALA A 71 18.22 -18.47 -2.75
C ALA A 71 17.12 -19.01 -1.82
N TRP A 72 15.96 -18.34 -1.75
CA TRP A 72 14.77 -18.86 -1.07
C TRP A 72 14.08 -19.97 -1.88
N GLN A 73 14.01 -19.83 -3.21
CA GLN A 73 13.45 -20.87 -4.10
C GLN A 73 14.24 -22.18 -3.97
N GLU A 74 15.56 -22.12 -3.91
CA GLU A 74 16.45 -23.29 -3.70
C GLU A 74 16.19 -23.98 -2.36
N LYS A 75 15.66 -23.25 -1.37
CA LYS A 75 15.23 -23.82 -0.07
C LYS A 75 13.80 -24.40 -0.10
N GLY A 76 13.14 -24.42 -1.27
CA GLY A 76 11.81 -24.97 -1.47
C GLY A 76 10.65 -24.01 -1.22
N TYR A 77 10.90 -22.69 -1.09
CA TYR A 77 9.84 -21.69 -1.02
C TYR A 77 9.32 -21.35 -2.43
N LEU A 78 8.05 -20.98 -2.51
CA LEU A 78 7.52 -20.37 -3.72
C LEU A 78 8.12 -18.97 -3.86
N ALA A 79 8.69 -18.69 -5.01
CA ALA A 79 9.31 -17.40 -5.28
C ALA A 79 8.65 -16.70 -6.46
N ALA A 80 8.40 -15.41 -6.26
CA ALA A 80 7.82 -14.50 -7.24
C ALA A 80 8.81 -13.38 -7.53
N ALA A 81 9.15 -13.19 -8.78
CA ALA A 81 10.07 -12.15 -9.20
C ALA A 81 9.56 -11.42 -10.43
N GLU A 82 9.52 -10.08 -10.34
CA GLU A 82 9.14 -9.21 -11.44
C GLU A 82 10.25 -8.21 -11.74
N ARG A 83 10.55 -8.02 -13.02
CA ARG A 83 11.36 -6.91 -13.53
C ARG A 83 10.75 -6.37 -14.82
N ASN A 84 10.59 -5.03 -14.87
CA ASN A 84 10.03 -4.30 -16.01
C ASN A 84 8.60 -4.72 -16.42
N GLY A 85 7.80 -5.26 -15.50
CA GLY A 85 6.44 -5.73 -15.73
C GLY A 85 6.32 -7.22 -16.07
N GLU A 86 7.44 -7.92 -16.27
CA GLU A 86 7.49 -9.32 -16.68
C GLU A 86 8.01 -10.22 -15.54
N ILE A 87 7.62 -11.51 -15.59
CA ILE A 87 8.14 -12.51 -14.68
C ILE A 87 9.61 -12.78 -15.05
N VAL A 88 10.48 -12.80 -14.06
CA VAL A 88 11.89 -13.15 -14.26
C VAL A 88 12.02 -14.63 -14.61
N GLU A 89 12.86 -14.96 -15.57
CA GLU A 89 13.09 -16.33 -16.01
C GLU A 89 13.46 -17.27 -14.84
N GLY A 90 12.81 -18.43 -14.81
CA GLY A 90 12.98 -19.45 -13.78
C GLY A 90 12.17 -19.23 -12.51
N PHE A 91 11.27 -18.23 -12.46
CA PHE A 91 10.32 -18.05 -11.38
C PHE A 91 8.90 -18.42 -11.83
N ASP A 92 8.10 -18.96 -10.88
CA ASP A 92 6.75 -19.43 -11.16
C ASP A 92 5.71 -18.31 -11.12
N LEU A 93 6.02 -17.22 -10.43
CA LEU A 93 5.14 -16.10 -10.16
C LEU A 93 5.86 -14.76 -10.36
N GLY A 94 5.06 -13.74 -10.66
CA GLY A 94 5.45 -12.33 -10.61
C GLY A 94 4.56 -11.56 -9.64
N ASN A 95 4.17 -10.34 -10.04
CA ASN A 95 3.28 -9.46 -9.28
C ASN A 95 1.92 -9.24 -9.96
N SER A 96 1.40 -10.23 -10.70
CA SER A 96 0.07 -10.19 -11.29
C SER A 96 -1.01 -10.57 -10.25
N PRO A 97 -1.92 -9.67 -9.84
CA PRO A 97 -3.01 -10.03 -8.94
C PRO A 97 -3.94 -11.08 -9.54
N VAL A 98 -4.18 -11.04 -10.87
CA VAL A 98 -5.02 -12.04 -11.55
C VAL A 98 -4.42 -13.43 -11.44
N ALA A 99 -3.09 -13.58 -11.59
CA ALA A 99 -2.42 -14.86 -11.42
C ALA A 99 -2.55 -15.43 -10.00
N TYR A 100 -2.56 -14.59 -8.96
CA TYR A 100 -2.80 -15.03 -7.58
C TYR A 100 -4.24 -15.51 -7.37
N ILE A 101 -5.23 -14.94 -8.07
CA ILE A 101 -6.60 -15.42 -8.03
C ILE A 101 -6.72 -16.77 -8.76
N GLU A 102 -6.18 -16.87 -9.97
CA GLU A 102 -6.26 -18.09 -10.79
C GLU A 102 -5.57 -19.29 -10.12
N ARG A 103 -4.52 -19.05 -9.34
CA ARG A 103 -3.76 -20.09 -8.63
C ARG A 103 -4.06 -20.15 -7.13
N ALA A 104 -5.19 -19.59 -6.67
CA ALA A 104 -5.50 -19.47 -5.24
C ALA A 104 -5.46 -20.82 -4.50
N GLU A 105 -6.01 -21.89 -5.07
CA GLU A 105 -6.02 -23.23 -4.44
C GLU A 105 -4.61 -23.80 -4.28
N GLU A 106 -3.71 -23.58 -5.23
CA GLU A 106 -2.31 -24.01 -5.17
C GLU A 106 -1.51 -23.20 -4.13
N LEU A 107 -1.83 -21.92 -3.99
CA LEU A 107 -1.09 -20.98 -3.14
C LEU A 107 -1.61 -20.92 -1.70
N ARG A 108 -2.75 -21.51 -1.41
CA ARG A 108 -3.38 -21.49 -0.08
C ARG A 108 -2.47 -22.08 0.99
N GLY A 109 -2.28 -21.32 2.09
CA GLY A 109 -1.41 -21.70 3.20
C GLY A 109 0.09 -21.68 2.88
N ARG A 110 0.49 -21.21 1.69
CA ARG A 110 1.89 -21.16 1.29
C ARG A 110 2.54 -19.84 1.67
N THR A 111 3.83 -19.89 1.90
CA THR A 111 4.68 -18.70 1.98
C THR A 111 5.22 -18.36 0.59
N VAL A 112 5.08 -17.10 0.16
CA VAL A 112 5.62 -16.59 -1.10
C VAL A 112 6.74 -15.61 -0.81
N VAL A 113 7.89 -15.78 -1.44
CA VAL A 113 8.99 -14.80 -1.41
C VAL A 113 8.85 -13.90 -2.64
N LEU A 114 8.78 -12.59 -2.44
CA LEU A 114 8.48 -11.64 -3.50
C LEU A 114 9.59 -10.61 -3.68
N THR A 115 10.04 -10.42 -4.91
CA THR A 115 10.87 -9.27 -5.32
C THR A 115 10.27 -8.56 -6.52
N THR A 116 10.18 -7.23 -6.45
CA THR A 116 9.66 -6.39 -7.54
C THR A 116 10.60 -5.22 -7.81
N THR A 117 10.39 -4.53 -8.91
CA THR A 117 11.25 -3.40 -9.32
C THR A 117 11.22 -2.24 -8.33
N ASN A 118 10.04 -1.86 -7.79
CA ASN A 118 9.87 -0.69 -6.94
C ASN A 118 9.21 -1.02 -5.59
N GLY A 119 8.15 -1.83 -5.57
CA GLY A 119 7.34 -2.06 -4.38
C GLY A 119 8.11 -2.65 -3.21
N THR A 120 8.96 -3.67 -3.44
CA THR A 120 9.76 -4.27 -2.37
C THR A 120 10.84 -3.31 -1.84
N LYS A 121 11.39 -2.41 -2.67
CA LYS A 121 12.28 -1.33 -2.23
C LYS A 121 11.55 -0.35 -1.30
N ALA A 122 10.32 0.04 -1.62
CA ALA A 122 9.52 0.94 -0.77
C ALA A 122 9.17 0.29 0.58
N ILE A 123 8.87 -1.01 0.60
CA ILE A 123 8.64 -1.76 1.83
C ILE A 123 9.92 -1.82 2.68
N ASP A 124 11.06 -2.07 2.05
CA ASP A 124 12.34 -2.18 2.73
C ASP A 124 12.77 -0.87 3.39
N ILE A 125 12.62 0.25 2.71
CA ILE A 125 13.00 1.57 3.23
C ILE A 125 12.13 2.01 4.43
N ALA A 126 10.88 1.51 4.51
CA ALA A 126 9.95 1.82 5.58
C ALA A 126 10.00 0.82 6.75
N ARG A 127 10.80 -0.27 6.66
CA ARG A 127 10.74 -1.43 7.57
C ARG A 127 11.03 -1.13 9.04
N ASP A 128 11.78 -0.06 9.30
CA ASP A 128 12.17 0.34 10.67
C ASP A 128 11.09 1.19 11.36
N LYS A 129 9.98 1.48 10.69
CA LYS A 129 8.83 2.16 11.29
C LYS A 129 8.00 1.19 12.13
N ASN A 130 7.35 1.70 13.17
CA ASN A 130 6.57 0.89 14.11
C ASN A 130 5.46 0.10 13.42
N THR A 131 4.81 0.73 12.42
CA THR A 131 3.72 0.09 11.69
C THR A 131 3.85 0.37 10.20
N VAL A 132 4.04 -0.69 9.42
CA VAL A 132 4.04 -0.64 7.94
C VAL A 132 2.91 -1.50 7.42
N VAL A 133 1.99 -0.90 6.67
CA VAL A 133 0.87 -1.57 6.02
C VAL A 133 0.89 -1.35 4.52
N ILE A 134 0.22 -2.23 3.79
CA ILE A 134 0.16 -2.17 2.33
C ILE A 134 -1.18 -1.63 1.88
N GLY A 135 -1.12 -0.58 1.07
CA GLY A 135 -2.27 0.08 0.45
C GLY A 135 -2.39 -0.19 -1.03
N SER A 136 -3.62 -0.31 -1.49
CA SER A 136 -4.02 -0.38 -2.89
C SER A 136 -5.42 0.21 -3.05
N LEU A 137 -5.84 0.49 -4.27
CA LEU A 137 -7.25 0.84 -4.51
C LEU A 137 -8.19 -0.30 -4.12
N ASN A 138 -7.72 -1.55 -4.24
CA ASN A 138 -8.53 -2.73 -3.96
C ASN A 138 -9.00 -2.82 -2.49
N ASN A 139 -8.19 -2.37 -1.51
CA ASN A 139 -8.52 -2.39 -0.09
C ASN A 139 -8.75 -1.00 0.52
N LEU A 140 -9.02 0.01 -0.32
CA LEU A 140 -9.07 1.42 0.04
C LEU A 140 -9.99 1.72 1.24
N GLU A 141 -11.23 1.26 1.21
CA GLU A 141 -12.22 1.55 2.25
C GLU A 141 -11.83 0.92 3.59
N THR A 142 -11.50 -0.38 3.58
CA THR A 142 -11.09 -1.12 4.78
C THR A 142 -9.83 -0.53 5.40
N LEU A 143 -8.83 -0.22 4.56
CA LEU A 143 -7.59 0.40 5.02
C LEU A 143 -7.83 1.79 5.59
N SER A 144 -8.60 2.64 4.90
CA SER A 144 -8.88 4.01 5.36
C SER A 144 -9.63 4.02 6.70
N GLN A 145 -10.63 3.14 6.86
CA GLN A 145 -11.34 3.02 8.13
C GLN A 145 -10.41 2.57 9.26
N TRP A 146 -9.56 1.59 9.01
CA TRP A 146 -8.58 1.13 9.99
C TRP A 146 -7.59 2.25 10.38
N LEU A 147 -7.08 3.03 9.42
CA LEU A 147 -6.20 4.18 9.68
C LEU A 147 -6.88 5.25 10.56
N ILE A 148 -8.16 5.53 10.31
CA ILE A 148 -8.97 6.45 11.10
C ILE A 148 -9.09 5.97 12.55
N ASP A 149 -9.24 4.67 12.75
CA ASP A 149 -9.39 4.05 14.07
C ASP A 149 -8.06 4.00 14.84
N GLN A 150 -6.91 3.87 14.13
CA GLN A 150 -5.59 3.97 14.76
C GLN A 150 -5.31 5.36 15.33
N ASN A 151 -5.87 6.42 14.76
CA ASN A 151 -5.72 7.78 15.22
C ASN A 151 -4.24 8.19 15.43
N GLN A 152 -3.38 7.86 14.47
CA GLN A 152 -1.95 8.16 14.43
C GLN A 152 -1.62 9.01 13.21
N ASN A 153 -0.46 9.68 13.20
CA ASN A 153 0.05 10.34 12.01
C ASN A 153 0.37 9.28 10.93
N VAL A 154 -0.01 9.55 9.69
CA VAL A 154 0.09 8.62 8.57
C VAL A 154 0.96 9.20 7.47
N LEU A 155 2.03 8.49 7.12
CA LEU A 155 2.77 8.73 5.89
C LEU A 155 2.32 7.74 4.81
N ILE A 156 1.92 8.25 3.65
CA ILE A 156 1.62 7.42 2.49
C ILE A 156 2.82 7.47 1.56
N LEU A 157 3.51 6.33 1.40
CA LEU A 157 4.73 6.20 0.60
C LEU A 157 4.42 5.52 -0.74
N GLY A 158 4.43 6.30 -1.80
CA GLY A 158 4.40 5.78 -3.17
C GLY A 158 5.73 5.14 -3.56
N SER A 159 5.69 4.02 -4.25
CA SER A 159 6.92 3.37 -4.74
C SER A 159 7.53 4.08 -5.95
N GLY A 160 6.73 4.88 -6.64
CA GLY A 160 7.14 5.61 -7.82
C GLY A 160 7.62 4.71 -8.97
N TRP A 161 8.22 5.30 -9.97
CA TRP A 161 8.91 4.59 -11.04
C TRP A 161 10.35 5.07 -11.18
N LYS A 162 11.32 4.24 -10.81
CA LYS A 162 12.74 4.62 -10.81
C LYS A 162 12.99 5.91 -10.03
N ASP A 163 12.48 5.93 -8.81
CA ASP A 163 12.54 7.06 -7.87
C ASP A 163 11.88 8.36 -8.38
N LYS A 164 10.96 8.27 -9.37
CA LYS A 164 10.19 9.40 -9.88
C LYS A 164 8.72 9.23 -9.56
N PHE A 165 8.03 10.36 -9.53
CA PHE A 165 6.57 10.45 -9.46
C PHE A 165 5.89 9.52 -10.49
N ASN A 166 4.84 8.82 -10.07
CA ASN A 166 3.92 8.13 -10.95
C ASN A 166 2.46 8.52 -10.65
N LEU A 167 1.61 8.41 -11.64
CA LEU A 167 0.25 8.94 -11.54
C LEU A 167 -0.69 7.99 -10.79
N GLU A 168 -0.52 6.69 -10.95
CA GLU A 168 -1.38 5.67 -10.34
C GLU A 168 -1.23 5.60 -8.82
N ASP A 169 0.00 5.64 -8.29
CA ASP A 169 0.24 5.66 -6.85
C ASP A 169 -0.26 6.99 -6.26
N THR A 170 -0.09 8.10 -6.98
CA THR A 170 -0.61 9.41 -6.57
C THR A 170 -2.13 9.41 -6.46
N ILE A 171 -2.85 8.77 -7.39
CA ILE A 171 -4.32 8.63 -7.31
C ILE A 171 -4.72 7.81 -6.09
N CYS A 172 -4.05 6.69 -5.82
CA CYS A 172 -4.34 5.85 -4.66
C CYS A 172 -4.02 6.58 -3.34
N ALA A 173 -2.86 7.24 -3.26
CA ALA A 173 -2.49 8.05 -2.11
C ALA A 173 -3.51 9.17 -1.86
N GLY A 174 -3.93 9.87 -2.91
CA GLY A 174 -4.96 10.89 -2.85
C GLY A 174 -6.32 10.36 -2.40
N ALA A 175 -6.68 9.13 -2.79
CA ALA A 175 -7.92 8.49 -2.36
C ALA A 175 -7.91 8.19 -0.85
N ILE A 176 -6.81 7.64 -0.33
CA ILE A 176 -6.63 7.38 1.10
C ILE A 176 -6.63 8.70 1.88
N ALA A 177 -5.85 9.69 1.45
CA ALA A 177 -5.78 11.00 2.09
C ALA A 177 -7.15 11.70 2.10
N ASP A 178 -7.92 11.65 1.00
CA ASP A 178 -9.26 12.21 0.92
C ASP A 178 -10.20 11.59 1.95
N ALA A 179 -10.20 10.26 2.11
CA ALA A 179 -11.00 9.57 3.12
C ALA A 179 -10.59 9.94 4.55
N LEU A 180 -9.27 10.04 4.83
CA LEU A 180 -8.77 10.46 6.14
C LEU A 180 -9.19 11.89 6.48
N LEU A 181 -9.05 12.83 5.55
CA LEU A 181 -9.43 14.22 5.72
C LEU A 181 -10.96 14.40 5.89
N GLU A 182 -11.77 13.66 5.13
CA GLU A 182 -13.24 13.68 5.26
C GLU A 182 -13.74 13.13 6.61
N SER A 183 -12.95 12.30 7.30
CA SER A 183 -13.26 11.83 8.67
C SER A 183 -13.27 12.95 9.71
N GLY A 184 -12.67 14.10 9.42
CA GLY A 184 -12.50 15.22 10.35
C GLY A 184 -11.48 14.95 11.48
N LYS A 185 -10.76 13.83 11.45
CA LYS A 185 -9.72 13.48 12.44
C LYS A 185 -8.30 13.81 11.94
N PHE A 186 -8.13 14.12 10.67
CA PHE A 186 -6.85 14.38 10.03
C PHE A 186 -6.79 15.75 9.38
N ILE A 187 -5.56 16.27 9.27
CA ILE A 187 -5.22 17.47 8.50
C ILE A 187 -4.06 17.14 7.56
N ALA A 188 -3.96 17.93 6.49
CA ALA A 188 -2.85 17.90 5.55
C ALA A 188 -2.19 19.27 5.54
N ASP A 189 -0.91 19.34 5.90
CA ASP A 189 -0.16 20.59 5.93
C ASP A 189 0.65 20.80 4.64
N GLU A 190 0.95 19.70 3.91
CA GLU A 190 1.83 19.74 2.75
C GLU A 190 1.06 19.77 1.42
N ASP A 191 1.58 20.55 0.47
CA ASP A 191 1.03 20.69 -0.89
C ASP A 191 0.98 19.34 -1.63
N SER A 192 1.89 18.41 -1.33
CA SER A 192 1.91 17.06 -1.89
C SER A 192 0.58 16.33 -1.65
N THR A 193 0.07 16.38 -0.43
CA THR A 193 -1.20 15.75 -0.05
C THR A 193 -2.39 16.45 -0.69
N VAL A 194 -2.37 17.78 -0.73
CA VAL A 194 -3.42 18.57 -1.39
C VAL A 194 -3.47 18.26 -2.88
N ALA A 195 -2.32 18.22 -3.56
CA ALA A 195 -2.22 17.91 -4.98
C ALA A 195 -2.76 16.51 -5.30
N ALA A 196 -2.33 15.49 -4.54
CA ALA A 196 -2.78 14.11 -4.73
C ALA A 196 -4.30 13.97 -4.56
N LYS A 197 -4.88 14.62 -3.54
CA LYS A 197 -6.33 14.66 -3.33
C LYS A 197 -7.07 15.20 -4.55
N PHE A 198 -6.62 16.31 -5.13
CA PHE A 198 -7.27 16.88 -6.31
C PHE A 198 -7.09 16.01 -7.56
N ILE A 199 -5.94 15.36 -7.72
CA ILE A 199 -5.70 14.39 -8.81
C ILE A 199 -6.68 13.21 -8.65
N TYR A 200 -6.81 12.64 -7.46
CA TYR A 200 -7.79 11.58 -7.20
C TYR A 200 -9.22 12.02 -7.51
N ARG A 201 -9.66 13.18 -7.01
CA ARG A 201 -11.01 13.70 -7.24
C ARG A 201 -11.31 13.93 -8.73
N SER A 202 -10.30 14.27 -9.52
CA SER A 202 -10.41 14.39 -10.97
C SER A 202 -10.44 13.05 -11.70
N ALA A 203 -9.88 11.99 -11.08
CA ALA A 203 -9.76 10.67 -11.70
C ALA A 203 -10.85 9.69 -11.26
N ARG A 204 -11.45 9.86 -10.07
CA ARG A 204 -12.25 8.85 -9.35
C ARG A 204 -13.43 8.29 -10.16
N ASP A 205 -14.06 9.09 -11.01
CA ASP A 205 -15.23 8.65 -11.76
C ASP A 205 -14.86 7.65 -12.87
N ASN A 206 -13.62 7.72 -13.39
CA ASN A 206 -13.08 6.76 -14.35
C ASN A 206 -11.54 6.75 -14.36
N MET A 207 -10.95 6.13 -13.32
CA MET A 207 -9.50 6.03 -13.17
C MET A 207 -8.83 5.33 -14.36
N PHE A 208 -9.50 4.33 -14.94
CA PHE A 208 -8.98 3.62 -16.10
C PHE A 208 -8.87 4.54 -17.32
N ALA A 209 -9.85 5.41 -17.58
CA ALA A 209 -9.76 6.39 -18.67
C ALA A 209 -8.75 7.50 -18.34
N PHE A 210 -8.75 8.00 -17.11
CA PHE A 210 -7.83 9.05 -16.66
C PHE A 210 -6.37 8.64 -16.85
N LEU A 211 -6.02 7.40 -16.48
CA LEU A 211 -4.66 6.86 -16.62
C LEU A 211 -4.27 6.53 -18.07
N LYS A 212 -5.12 6.76 -19.09
CA LYS A 212 -4.78 6.50 -20.48
C LYS A 212 -3.48 7.22 -20.92
N ALA A 213 -3.21 8.38 -20.35
CA ALA A 213 -1.99 9.14 -20.58
C ALA A 213 -0.77 8.66 -19.76
N SER A 214 -0.97 7.79 -18.74
CA SER A 214 0.13 7.29 -17.92
C SER A 214 1.14 6.49 -18.74
N SER A 215 2.41 6.78 -18.56
CA SER A 215 3.49 6.05 -19.23
C SER A 215 3.58 4.60 -18.74
N HIS A 216 3.33 4.37 -17.46
CA HIS A 216 3.36 3.02 -16.87
C HIS A 216 2.22 2.16 -17.39
N ARG A 217 0.98 2.67 -17.37
CA ARG A 217 -0.14 1.95 -17.96
C ARG A 217 0.10 1.58 -19.42
N ARG A 218 0.66 2.49 -20.26
CA ARG A 218 0.97 2.18 -21.65
C ARG A 218 1.94 1.01 -21.79
N ARG A 219 2.97 0.94 -20.92
CA ARG A 219 3.92 -0.22 -20.92
C ARG A 219 3.21 -1.53 -20.58
N LEU A 220 2.40 -1.54 -19.53
CA LEU A 220 1.67 -2.75 -19.12
C LEU A 220 0.68 -3.25 -20.19
N ILE A 221 0.03 -2.34 -20.91
CA ILE A 221 -0.86 -2.68 -22.02
C ILE A 221 -0.07 -3.33 -23.19
N GLN A 222 1.13 -2.82 -23.49
CA GLN A 222 2.00 -3.41 -24.50
C GLN A 222 2.45 -4.85 -24.14
N LEU A 223 2.50 -5.15 -22.83
CA LEU A 223 2.75 -6.50 -22.31
C LEU A 223 1.48 -7.36 -22.18
N ASN A 224 0.35 -6.94 -22.73
CA ASN A 224 -0.95 -7.62 -22.66
C ASN A 224 -1.52 -7.78 -21.22
N LEU A 225 -1.14 -6.89 -20.28
CA LEU A 225 -1.54 -6.93 -18.87
C LEU A 225 -2.80 -6.08 -18.58
N ASN A 226 -3.71 -5.98 -19.56
CA ASN A 226 -4.95 -5.20 -19.41
C ASN A 226 -5.86 -5.70 -18.28
N ALA A 227 -5.93 -7.02 -18.07
CA ALA A 227 -6.73 -7.62 -17.00
C ALA A 227 -6.20 -7.16 -15.62
N ASP A 228 -4.89 -7.24 -15.41
CA ASP A 228 -4.23 -6.75 -14.20
C ASP A 228 -4.50 -5.26 -13.97
N VAL A 229 -4.31 -4.43 -15.00
CA VAL A 229 -4.55 -2.98 -14.88
C VAL A 229 -5.99 -2.68 -14.48
N LYS A 230 -6.97 -3.34 -15.09
CA LYS A 230 -8.38 -3.17 -14.74
C LYS A 230 -8.65 -3.59 -13.29
N TYR A 231 -8.12 -4.74 -12.89
CA TYR A 231 -8.27 -5.27 -11.54
C TYR A 231 -7.66 -4.31 -10.50
N CYS A 232 -6.41 -3.87 -10.68
CA CYS A 232 -5.72 -2.96 -9.78
C CYS A 232 -6.44 -1.61 -9.62
N LEU A 233 -7.18 -1.17 -10.64
CA LEU A 233 -7.93 0.09 -10.62
C LEU A 233 -9.39 -0.07 -10.17
N THR A 234 -9.80 -1.26 -9.72
CA THR A 234 -11.14 -1.52 -9.16
C THR A 234 -11.10 -1.29 -7.66
N PRO A 235 -11.74 -0.23 -7.12
CA PRO A 235 -11.68 0.04 -5.69
C PRO A 235 -12.56 -0.94 -4.89
N ASN A 236 -12.15 -1.17 -3.63
CA ASN A 236 -12.96 -1.80 -2.58
C ASN A 236 -13.45 -3.22 -2.89
N ASN A 237 -12.66 -4.02 -3.60
CA ASN A 237 -12.97 -5.43 -3.85
C ASN A 237 -12.23 -6.41 -2.93
N LEU A 238 -11.42 -5.90 -1.99
CA LEU A 238 -10.70 -6.66 -0.98
C LEU A 238 -10.90 -6.05 0.41
N THR A 239 -10.83 -6.92 1.44
CA THR A 239 -10.92 -6.50 2.84
C THR A 239 -9.61 -6.71 3.61
N THR A 240 -8.64 -7.37 3.02
CA THR A 240 -7.35 -7.64 3.63
C THR A 240 -6.48 -6.39 3.72
N ILE A 241 -5.94 -6.15 4.91
CA ILE A 241 -4.87 -5.17 5.15
C ILE A 241 -3.59 -5.98 5.43
N PRO A 242 -2.64 -6.02 4.50
CA PRO A 242 -1.33 -6.61 4.77
C PRO A 242 -0.52 -5.71 5.71
N ILE A 243 0.08 -6.32 6.75
CA ILE A 243 0.94 -5.62 7.71
C ILE A 243 2.30 -6.32 7.77
N LEU A 244 3.37 -5.52 7.85
CA LEU A 244 4.72 -6.03 8.02
C LEU A 244 4.97 -6.42 9.47
N ARG A 245 5.30 -7.70 9.72
CA ARG A 245 5.66 -8.24 11.03
C ARG A 245 6.82 -9.21 10.88
N ASN A 246 7.86 -9.02 11.65
CA ASN A 246 9.04 -9.90 11.67
C ASN A 246 9.60 -10.18 10.25
N GLY A 247 9.66 -9.13 9.40
CA GLY A 247 10.17 -9.22 8.04
C GLY A 247 9.24 -9.87 7.02
N SER A 248 7.99 -10.20 7.39
CA SER A 248 6.99 -10.77 6.49
C SER A 248 5.70 -9.96 6.50
N LEU A 249 5.02 -9.92 5.36
CA LEU A 249 3.68 -9.36 5.24
C LEU A 249 2.67 -10.46 5.55
N VAL A 250 1.78 -10.18 6.50
CA VAL A 250 0.69 -11.06 6.92
C VAL A 250 -0.63 -10.30 6.93
N LYS A 251 -1.75 -11.02 6.91
CA LYS A 251 -3.07 -10.40 7.07
C LYS A 251 -3.21 -9.84 8.47
N LEU A 252 -3.62 -8.59 8.60
CA LEU A 252 -3.94 -7.96 9.88
C LEU A 252 -5.15 -8.68 10.50
N ASN A 253 -4.98 -9.23 11.70
CA ASN A 253 -6.04 -9.88 12.48
C ASN A 253 -6.45 -9.00 13.67
N HIS A 254 -7.69 -9.15 14.15
CA HIS A 254 -8.21 -8.37 15.29
C HIS A 254 -7.37 -8.50 16.56
N GLU A 255 -6.72 -9.66 16.79
CA GLU A 255 -5.83 -9.88 17.93
C GLU A 255 -4.55 -9.03 17.87
N MET A 256 -4.09 -8.66 16.67
CA MET A 256 -2.89 -7.82 16.48
C MET A 256 -3.15 -6.33 16.74
N VAL A 257 -4.41 -5.90 16.73
CA VAL A 257 -4.80 -4.51 16.99
C VAL A 257 -4.66 -4.18 18.48
N ALA A 258 -4.85 -5.17 19.37
CA ALA A 258 -4.77 -4.98 20.82
C ALA A 258 -3.33 -4.77 21.33
N ILE A 259 -2.33 -5.32 20.64
CA ILE A 259 -0.90 -5.26 21.07
C ILE A 259 -0.25 -3.91 20.72
N ALA A 260 -0.80 -3.16 19.80
CA ALA A 260 -0.27 -1.85 19.40
C ALA A 260 -0.74 -0.70 20.33
N GLN A 261 -1.56 -0.99 21.34
CA GLN A 261 -2.12 -0.01 22.29
C GLN A 261 -1.54 -0.13 23.71
N GLU A 262 -0.64 -1.06 23.97
CA GLU A 262 0.18 -1.19 25.19
C GLU A 262 1.58 -0.60 24.97
#